data_7de5e6067b84604a566b0d5a52e6c21a
#
_entry.id   7de5e6067b84604a566b0d5a52e6c21a
#
_cell.length_a   1.000
_cell.length_b   1.000
_cell.length_c   1.000
_cell.angle_alpha   90.00
_cell.angle_beta   90.00
_cell.angle_gamma   90.00
#
_symmetry.space_group_name_H-M   'P 1'
#
loop_
_entity.id
_entity.type
_entity.pdbx_description
1 polymer ?
#
loop_
_entity_poly.entity_id
_entity_poly.type
_entity_poly.pdbx_seq_one_letter_code
_entity_poly.pdbx_strand_id
1 'polypeptide(L)'
;ENKWIKKSDIKNIHHYEKNYIKVFKFFLNTKYLWGGKTCVGIDCSALIQIYFYYNRIFFPRDTKDQIRFCKRKRSKNQLKGDIVFWKGHVGICLNKSRFIHAYGPKKKVLIMPTVQTIKLIDKTANLKVKKVSNISNI
;
A
#
# COMPACT_ATOMS: atom_id res chain seq x y z
N GLU A 1 27.70 -25.79 0.95
CA GLU A 1 27.80 -24.79 2.03
C GLU A 1 26.49 -24.71 2.80
N ASN A 2 26.55 -24.86 4.14
CA ASN A 2 25.38 -24.71 5.00
C ASN A 2 25.05 -23.21 5.12
N LYS A 3 23.84 -22.80 4.71
CA LYS A 3 23.33 -21.43 4.88
C LYS A 3 22.36 -21.39 6.05
N TRP A 4 22.55 -20.45 6.94
CA TRP A 4 21.72 -20.28 8.14
C TRP A 4 20.77 -19.08 7.97
N ILE A 5 19.54 -19.27 8.44
CA ILE A 5 18.54 -18.20 8.54
C ILE A 5 18.12 -18.03 9.99
N LYS A 6 17.95 -16.81 10.46
CA LYS A 6 17.48 -16.57 11.83
C LYS A 6 16.03 -17.03 11.98
N LYS A 7 15.73 -17.70 13.08
CA LYS A 7 14.36 -18.15 13.39
C LYS A 7 13.34 -17.00 13.40
N SER A 8 13.76 -15.79 13.78
CA SER A 8 12.94 -14.58 13.74
C SER A 8 12.54 -14.14 12.33
N ASP A 9 13.32 -14.52 11.32
CA ASP A 9 13.15 -14.09 9.93
C ASP A 9 12.25 -15.02 9.11
N ILE A 10 11.79 -16.10 9.75
CA ILE A 10 10.88 -17.07 9.15
C ILE A 10 9.57 -17.16 9.94
N LYS A 11 8.51 -17.52 9.24
CA LYS A 11 7.19 -17.80 9.81
C LYS A 11 6.68 -19.14 9.33
N ASN A 12 5.79 -19.75 10.11
CA ASN A 12 5.10 -20.93 9.65
C ASN A 12 4.38 -20.65 8.32
N ILE A 13 4.40 -21.60 7.40
CA ILE A 13 3.77 -21.46 6.08
C ILE A 13 2.26 -21.14 6.17
N HIS A 14 1.60 -21.53 7.24
CA HIS A 14 0.19 -21.23 7.49
C HIS A 14 -0.04 -19.94 8.29
N HIS A 15 1.03 -19.16 8.56
CA HIS A 15 0.87 -17.90 9.26
C HIS A 15 0.18 -16.86 8.39
N TYR A 16 -0.84 -16.20 8.96
CA TYR A 16 -1.56 -15.08 8.37
C TYR A 16 -1.35 -13.84 9.24
N GLU A 17 -1.07 -12.70 8.64
CA GLU A 17 -0.95 -11.43 9.34
C GLU A 17 -2.20 -10.56 9.08
N LYS A 18 -3.13 -10.58 10.00
CA LYS A 18 -4.37 -9.79 9.90
C LYS A 18 -4.13 -8.28 10.05
N ASN A 19 -3.03 -7.91 10.71
CA ASN A 19 -2.70 -6.50 10.93
C ASN A 19 -1.95 -5.92 9.72
N TYR A 20 -2.69 -5.43 8.73
CA TYR A 20 -2.13 -4.81 7.54
C TYR A 20 -1.21 -3.62 7.85
N ILE A 21 -1.44 -2.88 8.95
CA ILE A 21 -0.59 -1.76 9.36
C ILE A 21 0.84 -2.24 9.65
N LYS A 22 0.97 -3.39 10.29
CA LYS A 22 2.27 -4.02 10.59
C LYS A 22 3.00 -4.38 9.29
N VAL A 23 2.29 -4.99 8.34
CA VAL A 23 2.86 -5.35 7.03
C VAL A 23 3.35 -4.10 6.29
N PHE A 24 2.53 -3.06 6.18
CA PHE A 24 2.93 -1.85 5.46
C PHE A 24 4.05 -1.08 6.16
N LYS A 25 4.04 -1.01 7.50
CA LYS A 25 5.12 -0.36 8.26
C LYS A 25 6.46 -1.08 8.16
N PHE A 26 6.47 -2.37 7.88
CA PHE A 26 7.70 -3.12 7.60
C PHE A 26 8.47 -2.52 6.42
N PHE A 27 7.76 -1.96 5.43
CA PHE A 27 8.36 -1.30 4.27
C PHE A 27 8.67 0.18 4.46
N LEU A 28 8.45 0.75 5.64
CA LEU A 28 8.72 2.17 5.90
C LEU A 28 10.20 2.49 5.61
N ASN A 29 10.42 3.59 4.88
CA ASN A 29 11.73 4.02 4.35
C ASN A 29 12.33 3.12 3.25
N THR A 30 11.70 2.03 2.86
CA THR A 30 12.13 1.27 1.66
C THR A 30 12.16 2.21 0.46
N LYS A 31 13.20 2.09 -0.36
CA LYS A 31 13.37 2.89 -1.58
C LYS A 31 12.18 2.70 -2.52
N TYR A 32 11.68 3.80 -3.09
CA TYR A 32 10.76 3.71 -4.21
C TYR A 32 11.51 3.18 -5.44
N LEU A 33 10.98 2.12 -6.03
CA LEU A 33 11.49 1.56 -7.27
C LEU A 33 10.30 1.19 -8.15
N TRP A 34 10.20 1.79 -9.33
CA TRP A 34 9.16 1.45 -10.30
C TRP A 34 9.26 -0.04 -10.68
N GLY A 35 8.17 -0.78 -10.59
CA GLY A 35 8.15 -2.23 -10.80
C GLY A 35 8.69 -3.05 -9.63
N GLY A 36 9.26 -2.43 -8.60
CA GLY A 36 9.81 -3.09 -7.42
C GLY A 36 8.73 -3.76 -6.57
N LYS A 37 9.09 -4.88 -5.94
CA LYS A 37 8.19 -5.73 -5.13
C LYS A 37 8.83 -6.26 -3.84
N THR A 38 9.96 -5.71 -3.43
CA THR A 38 10.76 -6.25 -2.33
C THR A 38 11.21 -5.16 -1.35
N CYS A 39 11.84 -5.56 -0.26
CA CYS A 39 12.46 -4.64 0.71
C CYS A 39 13.67 -3.86 0.13
N VAL A 40 14.24 -4.28 -1.00
CA VAL A 40 15.28 -3.53 -1.72
C VAL A 40 14.69 -2.34 -2.49
N GLY A 41 13.46 -2.48 -2.96
CA GLY A 41 12.73 -1.42 -3.62
C GLY A 41 11.30 -1.85 -3.94
N ILE A 42 10.35 -0.93 -3.76
CA ILE A 42 8.92 -1.19 -3.91
C ILE A 42 8.20 0.01 -4.53
N ASP A 43 7.21 -0.25 -5.39
CA ASP A 43 6.30 0.78 -5.88
C ASP A 43 4.97 0.85 -5.12
N CYS A 44 4.12 1.80 -5.48
CA CYS A 44 2.89 2.08 -4.76
C CYS A 44 1.87 0.93 -4.82
N SER A 45 1.71 0.30 -5.97
CA SER A 45 0.76 -0.81 -6.15
C SER A 45 1.27 -2.11 -5.55
N ALA A 46 2.58 -2.37 -5.63
CA ALA A 46 3.19 -3.51 -4.96
C ALA A 46 3.11 -3.41 -3.43
N LEU A 47 3.26 -2.20 -2.86
CA LEU A 47 3.09 -1.98 -1.43
C LEU A 47 1.70 -2.44 -0.96
N ILE A 48 0.64 -2.13 -1.71
CA ILE A 48 -0.70 -2.60 -1.35
C ILE A 48 -0.84 -4.11 -1.60
N GLN A 49 -0.34 -4.60 -2.74
CA GLN A 49 -0.42 -6.00 -3.11
C GLN A 49 0.23 -6.94 -2.09
N ILE A 50 1.37 -6.54 -1.50
CA ILE A 50 2.18 -7.39 -0.63
C ILE A 50 1.40 -7.93 0.57
N TYR A 51 0.47 -7.15 1.14
CA TYR A 51 -0.39 -7.60 2.22
C TYR A 51 -1.29 -8.77 1.82
N PHE A 52 -1.93 -8.64 0.67
CA PHE A 52 -2.79 -9.70 0.14
C PHE A 52 -1.98 -10.93 -0.24
N TYR A 53 -0.87 -10.72 -0.94
CA TYR A 53 0.03 -11.77 -1.35
C TYR A 53 0.62 -12.55 -0.15
N TYR A 54 1.02 -11.85 0.90
CA TYR A 54 1.45 -12.45 2.16
C TYR A 54 0.38 -13.34 2.77
N ASN A 55 -0.87 -12.94 2.68
CA ASN A 55 -2.03 -13.69 3.18
C ASN A 55 -2.63 -14.65 2.13
N ARG A 56 -1.94 -14.91 1.00
CA ARG A 56 -2.37 -15.80 -0.09
C ARG A 56 -3.71 -15.42 -0.71
N ILE A 57 -4.04 -14.13 -0.67
CA ILE A 57 -5.22 -13.57 -1.32
C ILE A 57 -4.76 -12.96 -2.65
N PHE A 58 -5.44 -13.32 -3.73
CA PHE A 58 -5.18 -12.69 -5.02
C PHE A 58 -5.50 -11.19 -4.95
N PHE A 59 -4.57 -10.38 -5.44
CA PHE A 59 -4.76 -8.94 -5.63
C PHE A 59 -3.94 -8.49 -6.84
N PRO A 60 -4.51 -7.67 -7.76
CA PRO A 60 -3.82 -7.28 -8.97
C PRO A 60 -2.52 -6.53 -8.72
N ARG A 61 -1.58 -6.65 -9.67
CA ARG A 61 -0.26 -6.01 -9.57
C ARG A 61 -0.32 -4.51 -9.82
N ASP A 62 -1.02 -4.09 -10.86
CA ASP A 62 -0.97 -2.72 -11.34
C ASP A 62 -2.15 -1.90 -10.82
N THR A 63 -1.89 -0.61 -10.53
CA THR A 63 -2.90 0.33 -10.00
C THR A 63 -4.16 0.37 -10.86
N LYS A 64 -4.04 0.28 -12.19
CA LYS A 64 -5.17 0.27 -13.12
C LYS A 64 -6.11 -0.91 -12.85
N ASP A 65 -5.54 -2.08 -12.63
CA ASP A 65 -6.30 -3.31 -12.40
C ASP A 65 -6.80 -3.40 -10.95
N GLN A 66 -6.03 -2.88 -9.98
CA GLN A 66 -6.49 -2.70 -8.61
C GLN A 66 -7.73 -1.81 -8.53
N ILE A 67 -7.77 -0.70 -9.29
CA ILE A 67 -8.94 0.18 -9.38
C ILE A 67 -10.16 -0.59 -9.90
N ARG A 68 -9.99 -1.45 -10.89
CA ARG A 68 -11.09 -2.26 -11.46
C ARG A 68 -11.56 -3.33 -10.49
N PHE A 69 -10.63 -4.00 -9.85
CA PHE A 69 -10.86 -5.11 -8.92
C PHE A 69 -11.59 -4.68 -7.65
N CYS A 70 -11.18 -3.58 -7.03
CA CYS A 70 -11.74 -3.12 -5.76
C CYS A 70 -13.16 -2.57 -5.91
N LYS A 71 -14.04 -2.86 -4.94
CA LYS A 71 -15.36 -2.23 -4.86
C LYS A 71 -15.24 -0.80 -4.36
N ARG A 72 -16.06 0.12 -4.89
CA ARG A 72 -16.08 1.51 -4.43
C ARG A 72 -16.70 1.60 -3.04
N LYS A 73 -16.04 2.32 -2.14
CA LYS A 73 -16.61 2.68 -0.86
C LYS A 73 -17.68 3.78 -1.05
N ARG A 74 -18.79 3.66 -0.35
CA ARG A 74 -19.91 4.63 -0.44
C ARG A 74 -19.65 5.93 0.35
N SER A 75 -18.99 5.84 1.52
CA SER A 75 -18.66 7.00 2.36
C SER A 75 -17.52 7.83 1.77
N LYS A 76 -17.62 9.17 1.89
CA LYS A 76 -16.57 10.11 1.44
C LYS A 76 -15.46 10.32 2.47
N ASN A 77 -15.70 9.99 3.75
CA ASN A 77 -14.71 10.17 4.81
C ASN A 77 -13.63 9.10 4.77
N GLN A 78 -12.37 9.49 4.79
CA GLN A 78 -11.25 8.56 4.89
C GLN A 78 -11.24 7.91 6.27
N LEU A 79 -11.23 6.59 6.28
CA LEU A 79 -11.19 5.77 7.49
C LEU A 79 -9.97 4.85 7.47
N LYS A 80 -9.71 4.24 8.61
CA LYS A 80 -8.70 3.18 8.72
C LYS A 80 -8.98 2.08 7.68
N GLY A 81 -7.96 1.71 6.91
CA GLY A 81 -8.05 0.68 5.87
C GLY A 81 -8.54 1.16 4.51
N ASP A 82 -8.84 2.45 4.36
CA ASP A 82 -9.23 2.97 3.07
C ASP A 82 -8.05 3.04 2.11
N ILE A 83 -8.18 2.38 0.98
CA ILE A 83 -7.27 2.42 -0.14
C ILE A 83 -7.72 3.54 -1.07
N VAL A 84 -6.85 4.52 -1.28
CA VAL A 84 -7.13 5.67 -2.13
C VAL A 84 -6.36 5.54 -3.43
N PHE A 85 -7.08 5.64 -4.54
CA PHE A 85 -6.55 5.46 -5.89
C PHE A 85 -6.58 6.75 -6.70
N TRP A 86 -5.48 7.01 -7.40
CA TRP A 86 -5.35 7.98 -8.48
C TRP A 86 -4.98 7.27 -9.79
N LYS A 87 -4.90 8.01 -10.88
CA LYS A 87 -4.32 7.47 -12.12
C LYS A 87 -2.83 7.18 -11.90
N GLY A 88 -2.45 5.90 -11.88
CA GLY A 88 -1.04 5.49 -11.73
C GLY A 88 -0.49 5.58 -10.31
N HIS A 89 -1.32 5.89 -9.29
CA HIS A 89 -0.87 5.94 -7.90
C HIS A 89 -1.90 5.38 -6.93
N VAL A 90 -1.42 4.83 -5.81
CA VAL A 90 -2.25 4.26 -4.75
C VAL A 90 -1.54 4.34 -3.39
N GLY A 91 -2.32 4.41 -2.34
CA GLY A 91 -1.86 4.25 -0.97
C GLY A 91 -3.01 3.92 -0.04
N ILE A 92 -2.74 3.79 1.26
CA ILE A 92 -3.73 3.34 2.23
C ILE A 92 -3.72 4.17 3.52
N CYS A 93 -4.90 4.42 4.06
CA CYS A 93 -5.08 5.08 5.34
C CYS A 93 -4.77 4.13 6.50
N LEU A 94 -3.80 4.49 7.34
CA LEU A 94 -3.53 3.80 8.60
C LEU A 94 -4.57 4.14 9.66
N ASN A 95 -5.09 5.37 9.59
CA ASN A 95 -6.22 5.90 10.35
C ASN A 95 -6.78 7.13 9.62
N LYS A 96 -7.67 7.91 10.26
CA LYS A 96 -8.28 9.11 9.67
C LYS A 96 -7.25 10.16 9.23
N SER A 97 -6.11 10.27 9.91
CA SER A 97 -5.13 11.34 9.72
C SER A 97 -3.82 10.89 9.05
N ARG A 98 -3.50 9.58 9.04
CA ARG A 98 -2.22 9.04 8.57
C ARG A 98 -2.39 8.12 7.38
N PHE A 99 -1.63 8.40 6.34
CA PHE A 99 -1.65 7.72 5.06
C PHE A 99 -0.25 7.20 4.72
N ILE A 100 -0.13 5.93 4.32
CA ILE A 100 1.12 5.33 3.89
C ILE A 100 1.09 5.03 2.39
N HIS A 101 2.17 5.36 1.71
CA HIS A 101 2.36 5.05 0.29
C HIS A 101 3.84 4.97 -0.08
N ALA A 102 4.16 4.23 -1.14
CA ALA A 102 5.45 4.36 -1.80
C ALA A 102 5.35 5.54 -2.78
N TYR A 103 6.08 6.63 -2.49
CA TYR A 103 5.90 7.90 -3.19
C TYR A 103 7.12 8.27 -4.03
N GLY A 104 6.98 8.20 -5.35
CA GLY A 104 8.06 8.46 -6.30
C GLY A 104 8.77 9.79 -6.10
N PRO A 105 8.08 10.94 -5.96
CA PRO A 105 8.72 12.24 -5.71
C PRO A 105 9.57 12.30 -4.44
N LYS A 106 9.26 11.50 -3.43
CA LYS A 106 10.06 11.38 -2.18
C LYS A 106 10.98 10.16 -2.19
N LYS A 107 11.01 9.39 -3.28
CA LYS A 107 11.89 8.24 -3.53
C LYS A 107 11.83 7.13 -2.46
N LYS A 108 10.76 7.05 -1.68
CA LYS A 108 10.60 6.04 -0.60
C LYS A 108 9.16 5.81 -0.17
N VAL A 109 8.97 4.75 0.62
CA VAL A 109 7.76 4.51 1.41
C VAL A 109 7.76 5.42 2.62
N LEU A 110 6.68 6.17 2.82
CA LEU A 110 6.56 7.11 3.93
C LEU A 110 5.11 7.24 4.41
N ILE A 111 4.97 7.77 5.62
CA ILE A 111 3.68 8.14 6.20
C ILE A 111 3.52 9.66 6.12
N MET A 112 2.38 10.09 5.61
CA MET A 112 2.02 11.51 5.49
C MET A 112 0.62 11.75 6.06
N PRO A 113 0.27 13.01 6.39
CA PRO A 113 -1.11 13.35 6.74
C PRO A 113 -2.05 13.13 5.55
N THR A 114 -3.17 12.42 5.75
CA THR A 114 -4.07 11.97 4.67
C THR A 114 -4.57 13.14 3.81
N VAL A 115 -5.15 14.17 4.43
CA VAL A 115 -5.74 15.30 3.70
C VAL A 115 -4.67 16.11 2.95
N GLN A 116 -3.51 16.33 3.58
CA GLN A 116 -2.40 17.05 2.95
C GLN A 116 -1.84 16.25 1.75
N THR A 117 -1.75 14.92 1.86
CA THR A 117 -1.29 14.06 0.76
C THR A 117 -2.22 14.16 -0.45
N ILE A 118 -3.53 14.09 -0.23
CA ILE A 118 -4.52 14.23 -1.31
C ILE A 118 -4.39 15.59 -2.00
N LYS A 119 -4.30 16.67 -1.22
CA LYS A 119 -4.11 18.03 -1.76
C LYS A 119 -2.78 18.20 -2.49
N LEU A 120 -1.70 17.62 -1.96
CA LEU A 120 -0.37 17.66 -2.57
C LEU A 120 -0.36 16.98 -3.94
N ILE A 121 -0.90 15.76 -4.03
CA ILE A 121 -0.95 15.00 -5.29
C ILE A 121 -1.84 15.72 -6.31
N ASP A 122 -2.96 16.29 -5.89
CA ASP A 122 -3.81 17.11 -6.75
C ASP A 122 -3.03 18.33 -7.31
N LYS A 123 -2.38 19.08 -6.42
CA LYS A 123 -1.66 20.32 -6.79
C LYS A 123 -0.42 20.06 -7.66
N THR A 124 0.37 19.03 -7.34
CA THR A 124 1.69 18.81 -7.98
C THR A 124 1.63 17.91 -9.21
N ALA A 125 0.68 16.99 -9.27
CA ALA A 125 0.55 16.03 -10.37
C ALA A 125 -0.76 16.21 -11.18
N ASN A 126 -1.62 17.14 -10.76
CA ASN A 126 -2.96 17.34 -11.35
C ASN A 126 -3.79 16.03 -11.37
N LEU A 127 -3.69 15.25 -10.30
CA LEU A 127 -4.36 13.96 -10.18
C LEU A 127 -5.45 14.01 -9.11
N LYS A 128 -6.70 13.93 -9.55
CA LYS A 128 -7.87 13.77 -8.65
C LYS A 128 -8.01 12.32 -8.19
N VAL A 129 -8.52 12.14 -6.97
CA VAL A 129 -8.86 10.82 -6.46
C VAL A 129 -9.90 10.16 -7.39
N LYS A 130 -9.55 9.01 -7.93
CA LYS A 130 -10.43 8.24 -8.83
C LYS A 130 -11.39 7.33 -8.09
N LYS A 131 -10.90 6.70 -7.03
CA LYS A 131 -11.65 5.71 -6.27
C LYS A 131 -11.13 5.61 -4.85
N VAL A 132 -12.04 5.34 -3.93
CA VAL A 132 -11.72 4.89 -2.58
C VAL A 132 -12.39 3.54 -2.37
N SER A 133 -11.66 2.58 -1.83
CA SER A 133 -12.12 1.27 -1.40
C SER A 133 -11.71 1.04 0.05
N ASN A 134 -12.14 -0.04 0.67
CA ASN A 134 -11.64 -0.41 1.99
C ASN A 134 -11.06 -1.82 1.94
N ILE A 135 -9.93 -2.01 2.61
CA ILE A 135 -9.20 -3.29 2.63
C ILE A 135 -10.05 -4.46 3.17
N SER A 136 -11.03 -4.17 4.02
CA SER A 136 -11.95 -5.18 4.56
C SER A 136 -13.02 -5.64 3.57
N ASN A 137 -13.13 -4.99 2.42
CA ASN A 137 -14.11 -5.31 1.37
C ASN A 137 -13.50 -6.09 0.19
N ILE A 138 -12.30 -6.65 0.41
CA ILE A 138 -11.52 -7.37 -0.61
C ILE A 138 -11.36 -8.82 -0.26
#